data_9cfb37c5247417737dabadba86e3ade1
#
_entry.id   9cfb37c5247417737dabadba86e3ade1
#
_cell.length_a   1.000
_cell.length_b   1.000
_cell.length_c   1.000
_cell.angle_alpha   90.00
_cell.angle_beta   90.00
_cell.angle_gamma   90.00
#
_symmetry.space_group_name_H-M   'P 1'
#
loop_
_entity.id
_entity.type
_entity.pdbx_description
1 polymer ?
#
loop_
_entity_poly.entity_id
_entity_poly.type
_entity_poly.pdbx_seq_one_letter_code
_entity_poly.pdbx_strand_id
1 'polypeptide(L)'
;PEISVDELAALLAQGTRLIDVRSRSEVVPENLPSIRTERFKAFVNIMYGCDKFCTYCIVPYTRGKERSRQASDILKECTELVQAGYQEITLLGQNVNAYGKELKDGSSFASLLQDVAKTGIPRLRFMTSHPWDFSDAMIDVIANHSNIMPAIHLPVQSGNDLILRNMGRRYTSTSYKELVDKMKAKISGLALTTDIIVGFPGETEEQFLDTVEMVRYVGYD
;
A
#
# COMPACT_ATOMS: atom_id res chain seq x y z
N PRO A 1 31.06 -1.23 12.36
CA PRO A 1 31.76 -0.76 11.16
C PRO A 1 30.75 -0.66 10.03
N GLU A 2 30.77 0.47 9.33
CA GLU A 2 29.97 0.65 8.11
C GLU A 2 30.63 -0.16 7.00
N ILE A 3 29.85 -0.96 6.30
CA ILE A 3 30.29 -1.75 5.15
C ILE A 3 29.94 -0.96 3.90
N SER A 4 30.85 -0.80 2.97
CA SER A 4 30.55 -0.19 1.66
C SER A 4 29.62 -1.08 0.84
N VAL A 5 28.95 -0.49 -0.16
CA VAL A 5 28.03 -1.24 -1.06
C VAL A 5 28.79 -2.35 -1.81
N ASP A 6 30.06 -2.09 -2.19
CA ASP A 6 30.88 -3.07 -2.91
C ASP A 6 31.30 -4.23 -2.00
N GLU A 7 31.66 -3.95 -0.75
CA GLU A 7 31.96 -4.99 0.24
C GLU A 7 30.71 -5.82 0.56
N LEU A 8 29.54 -5.19 0.67
CA LEU A 8 28.27 -5.87 0.85
C LEU A 8 27.97 -6.82 -0.31
N ALA A 9 28.13 -6.35 -1.55
CA ALA A 9 27.93 -7.15 -2.75
C ALA A 9 28.90 -8.34 -2.81
N ALA A 10 30.18 -8.13 -2.46
CA ALA A 10 31.18 -9.19 -2.43
C ALA A 10 30.87 -10.27 -1.37
N LEU A 11 30.42 -9.85 -0.17
CA LEU A 11 30.02 -10.76 0.90
C LEU A 11 28.79 -11.61 0.53
N LEU A 12 27.80 -10.99 -0.10
CA LEU A 12 26.60 -11.69 -0.58
C LEU A 12 26.93 -12.71 -1.69
N ALA A 13 27.85 -12.34 -2.62
CA ALA A 13 28.31 -13.25 -3.66
C ALA A 13 29.04 -14.48 -3.12
N GLN A 14 29.66 -14.37 -1.93
CA GLN A 14 30.29 -15.47 -1.20
C GLN A 14 29.28 -16.32 -0.38
N GLY A 15 27.98 -16.03 -0.46
CA GLY A 15 26.96 -16.72 0.31
C GLY A 15 26.90 -16.34 1.79
N THR A 16 27.54 -15.23 2.17
CA THR A 16 27.53 -14.74 3.55
C THR A 16 26.15 -14.22 3.93
N ARG A 17 25.59 -14.68 5.04
CA ARG A 17 24.34 -14.17 5.60
C ARG A 17 24.64 -12.94 6.46
N LEU A 18 24.16 -11.79 6.02
CA LEU A 18 24.29 -10.55 6.79
C LEU A 18 23.05 -10.32 7.66
N ILE A 19 23.28 -10.02 8.93
CA ILE A 19 22.25 -9.64 9.88
C ILE A 19 22.56 -8.22 10.35
N ASP A 20 21.68 -7.28 10.01
CA ASP A 20 21.75 -5.90 10.47
C ASP A 20 20.81 -5.71 11.67
N VAL A 21 21.40 -5.44 12.84
CA VAL A 21 20.70 -5.21 14.12
C VAL A 21 20.75 -3.74 14.56
N ARG A 22 21.01 -2.81 13.64
CA ARG A 22 21.01 -1.38 13.97
C ARG A 22 19.65 -0.92 14.47
N SER A 23 19.65 0.10 15.33
CA SER A 23 18.44 0.83 15.71
C SER A 23 17.75 1.38 14.46
N ARG A 24 16.41 1.35 14.44
CA ARG A 24 15.62 1.86 13.32
C ARG A 24 15.95 3.32 13.05
N SER A 25 16.35 3.61 11.83
CA SER A 25 16.48 5.00 11.39
C SER A 25 15.08 5.63 11.29
N GLU A 26 14.95 6.85 11.81
CA GLU A 26 13.74 7.66 11.58
C GLU A 26 13.74 8.24 10.15
N VAL A 27 14.88 8.27 9.50
CA VAL A 27 15.05 8.76 8.13
C VAL A 27 14.92 7.60 7.16
N VAL A 28 14.11 7.80 6.12
CA VAL A 28 14.02 6.86 5.00
C VAL A 28 15.27 7.05 4.15
N PRO A 29 16.07 6.00 3.92
CA PRO A 29 17.22 6.13 3.05
C PRO A 29 16.75 6.33 1.60
N GLU A 30 17.25 7.39 0.98
CA GLU A 30 17.03 7.69 -0.43
C GLU A 30 18.22 7.22 -1.29
N ASN A 31 18.00 7.09 -2.58
CA ASN A 31 19.01 6.69 -3.57
C ASN A 31 19.67 5.32 -3.29
N LEU A 32 18.99 4.42 -2.59
CA LEU A 32 19.48 3.05 -2.48
C LEU A 32 19.45 2.36 -3.85
N PRO A 33 20.55 1.69 -4.24
CA PRO A 33 20.57 0.94 -5.48
C PRO A 33 19.52 -0.17 -5.40
N SER A 34 18.60 -0.20 -6.36
CA SER A 34 17.59 -1.25 -6.47
C SER A 34 17.99 -2.23 -7.55
N ILE A 35 18.16 -3.51 -7.17
CA ILE A 35 18.33 -4.59 -8.16
C ILE A 35 16.94 -4.91 -8.72
N ARG A 36 16.74 -4.64 -10.01
CA ARG A 36 15.51 -4.94 -10.71
C ARG A 36 15.71 -6.16 -11.59
N THR A 37 14.99 -7.23 -11.30
CA THR A 37 15.06 -8.50 -12.04
C THR A 37 14.16 -8.48 -13.28
N GLU A 38 13.08 -7.73 -13.22
CA GLU A 38 12.11 -7.60 -14.32
C GLU A 38 12.46 -6.40 -15.23
N ARG A 39 12.25 -6.57 -16.53
CA ARG A 39 12.58 -5.53 -17.53
C ARG A 39 11.38 -4.66 -17.92
N PHE A 40 10.15 -5.08 -17.59
CA PHE A 40 8.93 -4.41 -18.02
C PHE A 40 8.10 -3.86 -16.86
N LYS A 41 8.29 -4.35 -15.65
CA LYS A 41 7.60 -3.86 -14.44
C LYS A 41 8.58 -3.52 -13.33
N ALA A 42 8.24 -2.52 -12.53
CA ALA A 42 9.03 -2.11 -11.38
C ALA A 42 8.16 -1.92 -10.15
N PHE A 43 8.73 -2.24 -8.99
CA PHE A 43 8.17 -1.89 -7.70
C PHE A 43 8.90 -0.67 -7.15
N VAL A 44 8.15 0.33 -6.70
CA VAL A 44 8.68 1.57 -6.12
C VAL A 44 8.12 1.71 -4.71
N ASN A 45 8.99 1.58 -3.71
CA ASN A 45 8.60 1.84 -2.33
C ASN A 45 8.40 3.34 -2.15
N ILE A 46 7.23 3.73 -1.64
CA ILE A 46 6.90 5.15 -1.38
C ILE A 46 6.91 5.49 0.10
N MET A 47 6.74 4.49 0.97
CA MET A 47 6.72 4.66 2.42
C MET A 47 7.04 3.35 3.14
N TYR A 48 7.38 3.47 4.41
CA TYR A 48 7.69 2.36 5.32
C TYR A 48 6.93 2.50 6.63
N GLY A 49 6.65 1.37 7.29
CA GLY A 49 5.99 1.33 8.59
C GLY A 49 4.48 1.49 8.50
N CYS A 50 3.80 1.39 9.65
CA CYS A 50 2.36 1.53 9.75
C CYS A 50 1.95 1.91 11.19
N ASP A 51 1.09 2.92 11.34
CA ASP A 51 0.61 3.41 12.63
C ASP A 51 -0.80 2.90 12.99
N LYS A 52 -1.29 1.83 12.32
CA LYS A 52 -2.67 1.36 12.53
C LYS A 52 -2.84 0.47 13.76
N PHE A 53 -1.79 -0.24 14.17
CA PHE A 53 -1.81 -1.13 15.34
C PHE A 53 -2.98 -2.11 15.35
N CYS A 54 -3.33 -2.68 14.18
CA CYS A 54 -4.31 -3.77 14.11
C CYS A 54 -3.83 -4.92 15.00
N THR A 55 -4.73 -5.51 15.82
CA THR A 55 -4.36 -6.42 16.92
C THR A 55 -3.67 -7.72 16.49
N TYR A 56 -3.84 -8.10 15.24
CA TYR A 56 -3.22 -9.29 14.62
C TYR A 56 -1.93 -8.98 13.83
N CYS A 57 -1.51 -7.70 13.76
CA CYS A 57 -0.46 -7.27 12.84
C CYS A 57 0.84 -6.94 13.57
N ILE A 58 1.94 -7.55 13.14
CA ILE A 58 3.28 -7.32 13.71
C ILE A 58 4.00 -6.11 13.07
N VAL A 59 3.49 -5.56 11.97
CA VAL A 59 4.16 -4.51 11.19
C VAL A 59 4.57 -3.29 12.02
N PRO A 60 3.73 -2.67 12.88
CA PRO A 60 4.15 -1.52 13.68
C PRO A 60 5.38 -1.81 14.55
N TYR A 61 5.51 -3.05 15.03
CA TYR A 61 6.62 -3.47 15.89
C TYR A 61 7.89 -3.81 15.11
N THR A 62 7.75 -4.32 13.89
CA THR A 62 8.88 -4.76 13.06
C THR A 62 9.37 -3.68 12.09
N ARG A 63 8.45 -2.88 11.52
CA ARG A 63 8.74 -1.81 10.56
C ARG A 63 8.75 -0.41 11.16
N GLY A 64 8.15 -0.23 12.35
CA GLY A 64 8.05 1.05 13.05
C GLY A 64 6.95 1.96 12.50
N LYS A 65 7.06 3.24 12.84
CA LYS A 65 6.10 4.29 12.44
C LYS A 65 6.07 4.51 10.93
N GLU A 66 4.96 5.06 10.44
CA GLU A 66 4.82 5.52 9.07
C GLU A 66 5.90 6.57 8.74
N ARG A 67 6.60 6.37 7.63
CA ARG A 67 7.67 7.25 7.12
C ARG A 67 7.59 7.25 5.60
N SER A 68 7.23 8.37 5.02
CA SER A 68 7.13 8.57 3.58
C SER A 68 8.46 9.02 2.99
N ARG A 69 8.74 8.60 1.77
CA ARG A 69 9.80 9.19 0.96
C ARG A 69 9.36 10.54 0.42
N GLN A 70 10.31 11.39 0.09
CA GLN A 70 10.01 12.67 -0.57
C GLN A 70 9.38 12.44 -1.94
N ALA A 71 8.36 13.20 -2.27
CA ALA A 71 7.66 13.09 -3.57
C ALA A 71 8.62 13.31 -4.75
N SER A 72 9.56 14.25 -4.62
CA SER A 72 10.60 14.53 -5.63
C SER A 72 11.43 13.32 -5.99
N ASP A 73 11.83 12.53 -4.98
CA ASP A 73 12.70 11.37 -5.17
C ASP A 73 11.92 10.21 -5.80
N ILE A 74 10.66 10.01 -5.40
CA ILE A 74 9.77 9.02 -6.01
C ILE A 74 9.51 9.38 -7.48
N LEU A 75 9.22 10.64 -7.77
CA LEU A 75 8.97 11.12 -9.14
C LEU A 75 10.20 10.98 -10.03
N LYS A 76 11.38 11.30 -9.50
CA LYS A 76 12.64 11.09 -10.20
C LYS A 76 12.82 9.62 -10.56
N GLU A 77 12.69 8.72 -9.59
CA GLU A 77 12.79 7.27 -9.80
C GLU A 77 11.77 6.77 -10.84
N CYS A 78 10.51 7.19 -10.73
CA CYS A 78 9.47 6.81 -11.70
C CYS A 78 9.78 7.33 -13.11
N THR A 79 10.28 8.57 -13.23
CA THR A 79 10.66 9.15 -14.53
C THR A 79 11.82 8.40 -15.16
N GLU A 80 12.85 8.05 -14.40
CA GLU A 80 13.98 7.24 -14.87
C GLU A 80 13.53 5.86 -15.35
N LEU A 81 12.57 5.22 -14.65
CA LEU A 81 11.98 3.95 -15.10
C LEU A 81 11.22 4.08 -16.42
N VAL A 82 10.43 5.13 -16.58
CA VAL A 82 9.72 5.39 -17.85
C VAL A 82 10.73 5.59 -18.99
N GLN A 83 11.78 6.37 -18.78
CA GLN A 83 12.85 6.59 -19.77
C GLN A 83 13.62 5.30 -20.09
N ALA A 84 13.76 4.41 -19.12
CA ALA A 84 14.36 3.08 -19.34
C ALA A 84 13.42 2.07 -20.02
N GLY A 85 12.18 2.47 -20.37
CA GLY A 85 11.24 1.66 -21.14
C GLY A 85 10.35 0.74 -20.31
N TYR A 86 10.27 0.92 -18.99
CA TYR A 86 9.35 0.16 -18.16
C TYR A 86 7.89 0.47 -18.53
N GLN A 87 7.05 -0.57 -18.50
CA GLN A 87 5.64 -0.48 -18.89
C GLN A 87 4.68 -0.47 -17.70
N GLU A 88 5.12 -0.94 -16.54
CA GLU A 88 4.31 -0.97 -15.33
C GLU A 88 5.14 -0.54 -14.12
N ILE A 89 4.57 0.36 -13.31
CA ILE A 89 5.05 0.71 -11.98
C ILE A 89 3.98 0.34 -10.95
N THR A 90 4.39 -0.34 -9.89
CA THR A 90 3.55 -0.59 -8.72
C THR A 90 4.13 0.14 -7.50
N LEU A 91 3.38 1.10 -6.95
CA LEU A 91 3.74 1.81 -5.73
C LEU A 91 3.49 0.91 -4.51
N LEU A 92 4.48 0.79 -3.65
CA LEU A 92 4.46 -0.09 -2.47
C LEU A 92 4.63 0.67 -1.16
N GLY A 93 3.96 0.18 -0.13
CA GLY A 93 4.09 0.59 1.25
C GLY A 93 3.32 -0.38 2.15
N GLN A 94 3.35 -0.21 3.45
CA GLN A 94 2.52 -0.99 4.37
C GLN A 94 1.08 -0.43 4.50
N ASN A 95 0.91 0.85 4.15
CA ASN A 95 -0.39 1.52 4.03
C ASN A 95 -0.22 2.74 3.10
N VAL A 96 -0.25 2.51 1.79
CA VAL A 96 0.04 3.56 0.80
C VAL A 96 -0.89 4.77 0.89
N ASN A 97 -2.13 4.56 1.36
CA ASN A 97 -3.12 5.62 1.54
C ASN A 97 -2.73 6.67 2.59
N ALA A 98 -1.84 6.31 3.53
CA ALA A 98 -1.35 7.23 4.55
C ALA A 98 -0.14 8.05 4.10
N TYR A 99 0.37 7.81 2.88
CA TYR A 99 1.53 8.53 2.35
C TYR A 99 1.40 10.05 2.52
N GLY A 100 2.47 10.67 3.00
CA GLY A 100 2.62 12.11 3.13
C GLY A 100 2.06 12.71 4.42
N LYS A 101 1.28 11.97 5.22
CA LYS A 101 0.63 12.51 6.43
C LYS A 101 1.62 13.11 7.43
N GLU A 102 2.78 12.49 7.59
CA GLU A 102 3.82 12.94 8.52
C GLU A 102 4.75 14.03 7.94
N LEU A 103 4.78 14.20 6.61
CA LEU A 103 5.68 15.18 5.96
C LEU A 103 5.28 16.63 6.23
N LYS A 104 4.01 16.89 6.55
CA LYS A 104 3.47 18.23 6.87
C LYS A 104 3.72 19.32 5.80
N ASP A 105 3.99 18.90 4.58
CA ASP A 105 4.24 19.75 3.40
C ASP A 105 3.06 19.83 2.44
N GLY A 106 1.92 19.21 2.83
CA GLY A 106 0.73 19.10 1.99
C GLY A 106 0.73 17.87 1.06
N SER A 107 1.78 17.06 1.09
CA SER A 107 1.84 15.81 0.35
C SER A 107 0.72 14.85 0.75
N SER A 108 0.18 14.13 -0.23
CA SER A 108 -0.84 13.10 -0.03
C SER A 108 -0.67 11.98 -1.04
N PHE A 109 -1.24 10.81 -0.76
CA PHE A 109 -1.20 9.73 -1.74
C PHE A 109 -1.93 10.11 -3.03
N ALA A 110 -3.04 10.86 -2.94
CA ALA A 110 -3.77 11.31 -4.13
C ALA A 110 -2.90 12.22 -5.02
N SER A 111 -2.19 13.20 -4.44
CA SER A 111 -1.29 14.08 -5.21
C SER A 111 -0.12 13.29 -5.81
N LEU A 112 0.53 12.42 -5.03
CA LEU A 112 1.62 11.58 -5.53
C LEU A 112 1.15 10.67 -6.68
N LEU A 113 0.01 10.00 -6.52
CA LEU A 113 -0.55 9.11 -7.53
C LEU A 113 -0.82 9.85 -8.85
N GLN A 114 -1.39 11.06 -8.76
CA GLN A 114 -1.61 11.94 -9.91
C GLN A 114 -0.29 12.32 -10.60
N ASP A 115 0.72 12.70 -9.83
CA ASP A 115 1.99 13.16 -10.40
C ASP A 115 2.77 12.02 -11.03
N VAL A 116 2.75 10.83 -10.42
CA VAL A 116 3.32 9.62 -11.04
C VAL A 116 2.56 9.24 -12.31
N ALA A 117 1.22 9.35 -12.33
CA ALA A 117 0.44 9.08 -13.55
C ALA A 117 0.84 10.01 -14.72
N LYS A 118 1.19 11.26 -14.43
CA LYS A 118 1.64 12.26 -15.43
C LYS A 118 3.06 11.98 -15.99
N THR A 119 3.85 11.08 -15.38
CA THR A 119 5.18 10.71 -15.92
C THR A 119 5.08 9.98 -17.27
N GLY A 120 3.89 9.55 -17.65
CA GLY A 120 3.66 8.81 -18.88
C GLY A 120 3.86 7.30 -18.77
N ILE A 121 3.97 6.76 -17.57
CA ILE A 121 3.97 5.29 -17.38
C ILE A 121 2.67 4.69 -17.92
N PRO A 122 2.73 3.66 -18.78
CA PRO A 122 1.52 3.08 -19.37
C PRO A 122 0.59 2.40 -18.37
N ARG A 123 1.14 1.79 -17.31
CA ARG A 123 0.36 1.11 -16.27
C ARG A 123 0.87 1.47 -14.90
N LEU A 124 0.05 2.15 -14.13
CA LEU A 124 0.33 2.50 -12.72
C LEU A 124 -0.56 1.70 -11.80
N ARG A 125 0.04 1.06 -10.82
CA ARG A 125 -0.64 0.28 -9.78
C ARG A 125 -0.15 0.70 -8.40
N PHE A 126 -0.92 0.35 -7.39
CA PHE A 126 -0.50 0.45 -5.99
C PHE A 126 -1.07 -0.74 -5.20
N MET A 127 -0.44 -1.06 -4.09
CA MET A 127 -0.87 -2.16 -3.23
C MET A 127 -0.86 -1.74 -1.76
N THR A 128 -1.61 -2.51 -0.95
CA THR A 128 -1.67 -2.34 0.51
C THR A 128 -2.43 -1.08 0.91
N SER A 129 -3.70 -1.03 0.49
CA SER A 129 -4.64 0.02 0.90
C SER A 129 -5.31 -0.31 2.23
N HIS A 130 -5.67 0.72 2.98
CA HIS A 130 -6.47 0.58 4.18
C HIS A 130 -7.79 1.36 4.02
N PRO A 131 -8.97 0.74 4.24
CA PRO A 131 -10.27 1.40 3.99
C PRO A 131 -10.43 2.75 4.68
N TRP A 132 -9.95 2.87 5.91
CA TRP A 132 -10.03 4.10 6.69
C TRP A 132 -9.30 5.30 6.05
N ASP A 133 -8.21 5.06 5.35
CA ASP A 133 -7.42 6.14 4.74
C ASP A 133 -7.77 6.39 3.27
N PHE A 134 -8.75 5.68 2.71
CA PHE A 134 -9.12 5.83 1.31
C PHE A 134 -10.02 7.07 1.13
N SER A 135 -9.49 8.13 0.52
CA SER A 135 -10.18 9.40 0.37
C SER A 135 -10.92 9.52 -0.96
N ASP A 136 -11.92 10.41 -1.01
CA ASP A 136 -12.65 10.75 -2.24
C ASP A 136 -11.69 11.31 -3.31
N ALA A 137 -10.65 12.07 -2.91
CA ALA A 137 -9.62 12.55 -3.82
C ALA A 137 -8.84 11.42 -4.51
N MET A 138 -8.56 10.32 -3.82
CA MET A 138 -7.93 9.13 -4.44
C MET A 138 -8.85 8.50 -5.48
N ILE A 139 -10.15 8.36 -5.17
CA ILE A 139 -11.15 7.84 -6.09
C ILE A 139 -11.21 8.70 -7.36
N ASP A 140 -11.22 10.02 -7.20
CA ASP A 140 -11.27 10.96 -8.32
C ASP A 140 -10.00 10.88 -9.18
N VAL A 141 -8.83 10.77 -8.58
CA VAL A 141 -7.57 10.60 -9.32
C VAL A 141 -7.56 9.28 -10.12
N ILE A 142 -8.00 8.17 -9.52
CA ILE A 142 -8.07 6.89 -10.21
C ILE A 142 -9.07 6.94 -11.37
N ALA A 143 -10.24 7.52 -11.17
CA ALA A 143 -11.27 7.64 -12.18
C ALA A 143 -10.85 8.51 -13.38
N ASN A 144 -10.01 9.53 -13.16
CA ASN A 144 -9.62 10.51 -14.17
C ASN A 144 -8.32 10.19 -14.93
N HIS A 145 -7.61 9.12 -14.58
CA HIS A 145 -6.34 8.76 -15.22
C HIS A 145 -6.39 7.32 -15.76
N SER A 146 -6.53 7.18 -17.07
CA SER A 146 -6.69 5.86 -17.73
C SER A 146 -5.49 4.92 -17.58
N ASN A 147 -4.33 5.44 -17.24
CA ASN A 147 -3.12 4.65 -16.97
C ASN A 147 -3.00 4.18 -15.52
N ILE A 148 -3.88 4.61 -14.63
CA ILE A 148 -4.00 4.01 -13.29
C ILE A 148 -4.93 2.81 -13.41
N MET A 149 -4.42 1.63 -13.08
CA MET A 149 -5.20 0.41 -13.19
C MET A 149 -6.34 0.38 -12.18
N PRO A 150 -7.60 0.15 -12.61
CA PRO A 150 -8.77 0.09 -11.73
C PRO A 150 -8.84 -1.24 -10.98
N ALA A 151 -7.72 -1.70 -10.44
CA ALA A 151 -7.60 -2.94 -9.67
C ALA A 151 -7.08 -2.60 -8.28
N ILE A 152 -7.96 -2.66 -7.30
CA ILE A 152 -7.70 -2.17 -5.94
C ILE A 152 -7.80 -3.32 -4.95
N HIS A 153 -6.74 -3.51 -4.17
CA HIS A 153 -6.74 -4.42 -3.03
C HIS A 153 -7.16 -3.66 -1.78
N LEU A 154 -8.34 -3.99 -1.22
CA LEU A 154 -8.96 -3.27 -0.11
C LEU A 154 -9.38 -4.26 1.01
N PRO A 155 -8.48 -4.66 1.90
CA PRO A 155 -8.74 -5.67 2.93
C PRO A 155 -9.85 -5.26 3.90
N VAL A 156 -10.99 -5.98 3.87
CA VAL A 156 -12.10 -5.76 4.79
C VAL A 156 -11.89 -6.43 6.14
N GLN A 157 -11.20 -7.56 6.14
CA GLN A 157 -10.89 -8.43 7.28
C GLN A 157 -12.11 -9.14 7.90
N SER A 158 -13.21 -8.45 8.17
CA SER A 158 -14.48 -8.99 8.68
C SER A 158 -15.67 -8.13 8.25
N GLY A 159 -16.83 -8.72 8.12
CA GLY A 159 -18.10 -8.00 7.90
C GLY A 159 -18.82 -7.57 9.17
N ASN A 160 -18.34 -8.00 10.35
CA ASN A 160 -18.98 -7.73 11.63
C ASN A 160 -18.28 -6.60 12.39
N ASP A 161 -19.05 -5.61 12.85
CA ASP A 161 -18.52 -4.41 13.51
C ASP A 161 -17.83 -4.69 14.86
N LEU A 162 -18.28 -5.69 15.61
CA LEU A 162 -17.62 -6.07 16.87
C LEU A 162 -16.26 -6.71 16.59
N ILE A 163 -16.18 -7.58 15.60
CA ILE A 163 -14.93 -8.21 15.18
C ILE A 163 -13.97 -7.16 14.62
N LEU A 164 -14.42 -6.25 13.77
CA LEU A 164 -13.62 -5.13 13.27
C LEU A 164 -13.05 -4.29 14.41
N ARG A 165 -13.86 -3.99 15.43
CA ARG A 165 -13.41 -3.26 16.62
C ARG A 165 -12.35 -4.04 17.41
N ASN A 166 -12.55 -5.35 17.62
CA ASN A 166 -11.60 -6.22 18.31
C ASN A 166 -10.28 -6.36 17.51
N MET A 167 -10.34 -6.30 16.19
CA MET A 167 -9.18 -6.25 15.31
C MET A 167 -8.46 -4.88 15.33
N GLY A 168 -9.01 -3.86 16.01
CA GLY A 168 -8.46 -2.50 16.00
C GLY A 168 -8.72 -1.75 14.70
N ARG A 169 -9.72 -2.19 13.90
CA ARG A 169 -10.15 -1.49 12.68
C ARG A 169 -11.09 -0.36 13.05
N ARG A 170 -10.80 0.86 12.56
CA ARG A 170 -11.55 2.08 12.93
C ARG A 170 -12.56 2.48 11.87
N TYR A 171 -13.17 1.49 11.22
CA TYR A 171 -14.30 1.64 10.30
C TYR A 171 -15.35 0.58 10.62
N THR A 172 -16.55 0.79 10.13
CA THR A 172 -17.66 -0.13 10.25
C THR A 172 -17.96 -0.84 8.94
N SER A 173 -18.70 -1.95 9.01
CA SER A 173 -19.24 -2.64 7.83
C SER A 173 -20.03 -1.70 6.91
N THR A 174 -20.83 -0.79 7.49
CA THR A 174 -21.58 0.22 6.74
C THR A 174 -20.66 1.19 6.02
N SER A 175 -19.68 1.80 6.71
CA SER A 175 -18.76 2.76 6.08
C SER A 175 -17.88 2.12 5.01
N TYR A 176 -17.57 0.83 5.15
CA TYR A 176 -16.85 0.08 4.12
C TYR A 176 -17.71 -0.11 2.87
N LYS A 177 -19.00 -0.49 3.02
CA LYS A 177 -19.96 -0.59 1.91
C LYS A 177 -20.13 0.74 1.18
N GLU A 178 -20.31 1.83 1.92
CA GLU A 178 -20.39 3.18 1.35
C GLU A 178 -19.15 3.57 0.54
N LEU A 179 -17.96 3.23 1.03
CA LEU A 179 -16.70 3.44 0.28
C LEU A 179 -16.69 2.63 -1.02
N VAL A 180 -17.04 1.35 -0.96
CA VAL A 180 -17.10 0.46 -2.14
C VAL A 180 -18.10 0.98 -3.16
N ASP A 181 -19.30 1.41 -2.71
CA ASP A 181 -20.33 1.94 -3.60
C ASP A 181 -19.86 3.21 -4.33
N LYS A 182 -19.20 4.12 -3.61
CA LYS A 182 -18.56 5.30 -4.21
C LYS A 182 -17.51 4.93 -5.26
N MET A 183 -16.67 3.95 -4.95
CA MET A 183 -15.63 3.48 -5.87
C MET A 183 -16.26 2.89 -7.14
N LYS A 184 -17.26 2.00 -7.00
CA LYS A 184 -17.98 1.38 -8.12
C LYS A 184 -18.70 2.41 -8.98
N ALA A 185 -19.28 3.44 -8.36
CA ALA A 185 -19.97 4.50 -9.09
C ALA A 185 -19.05 5.39 -9.92
N LYS A 186 -17.80 5.61 -9.48
CA LYS A 186 -16.87 6.55 -10.12
C LYS A 186 -15.82 5.87 -11.00
N ILE A 187 -15.34 4.68 -10.63
CA ILE A 187 -14.24 4.00 -11.30
C ILE A 187 -14.80 2.94 -12.25
N SER A 188 -14.71 3.21 -13.55
CA SER A 188 -15.16 2.25 -14.57
C SER A 188 -14.27 1.02 -14.61
N GLY A 189 -14.88 -0.17 -14.66
CA GLY A 189 -14.15 -1.45 -14.73
C GLY A 189 -13.36 -1.77 -13.45
N LEU A 190 -13.82 -1.27 -12.30
CA LEU A 190 -13.18 -1.52 -11.00
C LEU A 190 -13.17 -3.00 -10.67
N ALA A 191 -11.98 -3.55 -10.46
CA ALA A 191 -11.74 -4.87 -9.85
C ALA A 191 -11.34 -4.68 -8.39
N LEU A 192 -12.06 -5.33 -7.48
CA LEU A 192 -11.79 -5.28 -6.04
C LEU A 192 -11.36 -6.64 -5.52
N THR A 193 -10.23 -6.66 -4.82
CA THR A 193 -9.79 -7.82 -4.05
C THR A 193 -9.68 -7.49 -2.57
N THR A 194 -9.77 -8.49 -1.71
CA THR A 194 -9.76 -8.32 -0.26
C THR A 194 -9.02 -9.45 0.44
N ASP A 195 -8.67 -9.22 1.71
CA ASP A 195 -8.33 -10.27 2.67
C ASP A 195 -9.41 -10.37 3.74
N ILE A 196 -9.64 -11.57 4.23
CA ILE A 196 -10.61 -11.90 5.28
C ILE A 196 -9.93 -12.82 6.30
N ILE A 197 -10.12 -12.52 7.57
CA ILE A 197 -9.70 -13.37 8.68
C ILE A 197 -10.95 -14.06 9.23
N VAL A 198 -10.97 -15.39 9.14
CA VAL A 198 -12.05 -16.24 9.68
C VAL A 198 -11.59 -16.88 10.98
N GLY A 199 -12.49 -17.00 11.95
CA GLY A 199 -12.18 -17.58 13.25
C GLY A 199 -11.30 -16.65 14.11
N PHE A 200 -11.48 -15.34 13.98
CA PHE A 200 -10.82 -14.40 14.88
C PHE A 200 -11.20 -14.71 16.35
N PRO A 201 -10.30 -14.58 17.34
CA PRO A 201 -10.58 -14.92 18.71
C PRO A 201 -11.89 -14.31 19.24
N GLY A 202 -12.83 -15.17 19.61
CA GLY A 202 -14.17 -14.79 20.07
C GLY A 202 -15.21 -14.55 18.97
N GLU A 203 -14.88 -14.79 17.70
CA GLU A 203 -15.86 -14.72 16.60
C GLU A 203 -16.86 -15.89 16.70
N THR A 204 -18.17 -15.55 16.62
CA THR A 204 -19.26 -16.53 16.56
C THR A 204 -19.62 -16.85 15.12
N GLU A 205 -20.38 -17.93 14.91
CA GLU A 205 -20.92 -18.29 13.59
C GLU A 205 -21.77 -17.18 12.97
N GLU A 206 -22.61 -16.52 13.78
CA GLU A 206 -23.43 -15.39 13.32
C GLU A 206 -22.58 -14.23 12.83
N GLN A 207 -21.49 -13.91 13.54
CA GLN A 207 -20.55 -12.85 13.15
C GLN A 207 -19.76 -13.20 11.88
N PHE A 208 -19.42 -14.47 11.71
CA PHE A 208 -18.84 -14.97 10.46
C PHE A 208 -19.83 -14.84 9.29
N LEU A 209 -21.13 -15.13 9.50
CA LEU A 209 -22.15 -14.97 8.47
C LEU A 209 -22.30 -13.51 8.02
N ASP A 210 -22.10 -12.53 8.89
CA ASP A 210 -22.02 -11.11 8.49
C ASP A 210 -20.87 -10.87 7.48
N THR A 211 -19.77 -11.58 7.64
CA THR A 211 -18.64 -11.52 6.69
C THR A 211 -19.02 -12.15 5.34
N VAL A 212 -19.75 -13.26 5.36
CA VAL A 212 -20.28 -13.89 4.13
C VAL A 212 -21.23 -12.93 3.39
N GLU A 213 -22.11 -12.25 4.12
CA GLU A 213 -23.01 -11.25 3.54
C GLU A 213 -22.23 -10.04 2.97
N MET A 214 -21.14 -9.62 3.63
CA MET A 214 -20.26 -8.57 3.10
C MET A 214 -19.64 -8.98 1.76
N VAL A 215 -19.15 -10.22 1.66
CA VAL A 215 -18.58 -10.76 0.41
C VAL A 215 -19.62 -10.79 -0.71
N ARG A 216 -20.84 -11.23 -0.42
CA ARG A 216 -21.95 -11.23 -1.39
C ARG A 216 -22.33 -9.83 -1.84
N TYR A 217 -22.38 -8.88 -0.91
CA TYR A 217 -22.71 -7.48 -1.20
C TYR A 217 -21.67 -6.85 -2.11
N VAL A 218 -20.38 -7.01 -1.77
CA VAL A 218 -19.29 -6.39 -2.53
C VAL A 218 -19.07 -7.09 -3.86
N GLY A 219 -19.16 -8.43 -3.92
CA GLY A 219 -18.86 -9.20 -5.14
C GLY A 219 -17.42 -8.96 -5.58
N TYR A 220 -16.47 -9.39 -4.77
CA TYR A 220 -15.04 -9.30 -5.09
C TYR A 220 -14.68 -10.15 -6.30
N ASP A 221 -13.58 -9.76 -6.99
CA ASP A 221 -12.99 -10.47 -8.12
C ASP A 221 -12.08 -11.63 -7.70
#